data_385fa3ddcf6c4e905414a94da3434a06
#
_entry.id   385fa3ddcf6c4e905414a94da3434a06
#
_cell.length_a   1.000
_cell.length_b   1.000
_cell.length_c   1.000
_cell.angle_alpha   90.00
_cell.angle_beta   90.00
_cell.angle_gamma   90.00
#
_symmetry.space_group_name_H-M   'P 1'
#
loop_
_entity.id
_entity.type
_entity.pdbx_description
1 polymer ?
#
loop_
_entity_poly.entity_id
_entity_poly.type
_entity_poly.pdbx_seq_one_letter_code
_entity_poly.pdbx_strand_id
1 'polypeptide(L)'
;LTSLFIDKGPTVLVRNADGRVDVLEDENPGAFYKGPMALLVNRLSASASEIFAGAMQDYHRALIIGGQTFGKGTVQTIQPLNHGELKLTLAKFYRVSGQSTQHQGVLPDIDYPSLIDTKEIGESALPEAMPWDTIRAAIKPAADPFKPFLAQLKSEHDTRTAKDAEFVFIRDKLALAQKLMEEKTVSLNEAERRAQHNDIDAKQLTMENIRRKAKGEEPLKELKKEDEDVAAAEPDKVKPEDDAYLSETGRILLDYLKLNTAVAKH
;
A
#
# COMPACT_ATOMS: atom_id res chain seq x y z
N LEU A 1 -7.98 14.24 9.78
CA LEU A 1 -6.58 13.76 9.76
C LEU A 1 -5.75 14.58 8.77
N THR A 2 -6.21 14.76 7.51
CA THR A 2 -5.50 15.51 6.46
C THR A 2 -5.11 16.92 6.92
N SER A 3 -6.00 17.61 7.61
CA SER A 3 -5.79 18.96 8.16
C SER A 3 -4.63 19.10 9.14
N LEU A 4 -4.19 17.99 9.74
CA LEU A 4 -2.99 18.02 10.59
C LEU A 4 -1.70 18.28 9.79
N PHE A 5 -1.72 18.07 8.47
CA PHE A 5 -0.54 18.06 7.60
C PHE A 5 -0.58 19.05 6.45
N ILE A 6 -1.74 19.61 6.11
CA ILE A 6 -1.89 20.67 5.10
C ILE A 6 -2.34 21.97 5.77
N ASP A 7 -1.92 23.12 5.22
CA ASP A 7 -2.25 24.41 5.83
C ASP A 7 -3.70 24.82 5.59
N LYS A 8 -4.23 24.55 4.39
CA LYS A 8 -5.58 24.93 3.96
C LYS A 8 -5.94 24.25 2.64
N GLY A 9 -7.22 24.00 2.43
CA GLY A 9 -7.76 23.59 1.14
C GLY A 9 -8.57 22.29 1.19
N PRO A 10 -9.09 21.86 0.04
CA PRO A 10 -9.92 20.67 -0.08
C PRO A 10 -9.13 19.39 0.28
N THR A 11 -9.83 18.43 0.84
CA THR A 11 -9.27 17.12 1.17
C THR A 11 -9.78 16.02 0.25
N VAL A 12 -11.01 16.17 -0.23
CA VAL A 12 -11.68 15.22 -1.13
C VAL A 12 -12.84 15.91 -1.84
N LEU A 13 -13.16 15.45 -3.05
CA LEU A 13 -14.32 15.85 -3.81
C LEU A 13 -15.31 14.70 -3.87
N VAL A 14 -16.59 14.97 -3.72
CA VAL A 14 -17.66 13.97 -3.75
C VAL A 14 -18.63 14.31 -4.86
N ARG A 15 -18.73 13.48 -5.91
CA ARG A 15 -19.71 13.62 -6.97
C ARG A 15 -20.91 12.73 -6.70
N ASN A 16 -22.05 13.36 -6.51
CA ASN A 16 -23.34 12.73 -6.32
C ASN A 16 -23.92 12.17 -7.62
N ALA A 17 -24.97 11.34 -7.53
CA ALA A 17 -25.64 10.74 -8.69
C ALA A 17 -26.29 11.79 -9.62
N ASP A 18 -26.67 12.96 -9.10
CA ASP A 18 -27.20 14.11 -9.86
C ASP A 18 -26.12 14.92 -10.59
N GLY A 19 -24.85 14.54 -10.45
CA GLY A 19 -23.69 15.21 -11.04
C GLY A 19 -23.13 16.38 -10.23
N ARG A 20 -23.78 16.77 -9.11
CA ARG A 20 -23.26 17.80 -8.22
C ARG A 20 -21.99 17.32 -7.55
N VAL A 21 -21.00 18.21 -7.47
CA VAL A 21 -19.74 17.96 -6.79
C VAL A 21 -19.66 18.80 -5.51
N ASP A 22 -19.57 18.10 -4.39
CA ASP A 22 -19.33 18.71 -3.08
C ASP A 22 -17.83 18.68 -2.79
N VAL A 23 -17.29 19.81 -2.34
CA VAL A 23 -15.88 19.95 -1.98
C VAL A 23 -15.78 19.92 -0.45
N LEU A 24 -15.11 18.90 0.08
CA LEU A 24 -14.87 18.81 1.52
C LEU A 24 -13.48 19.37 1.81
N GLU A 25 -13.43 20.41 2.60
CA GLU A 25 -12.20 21.13 2.95
C GLU A 25 -12.09 21.36 4.45
N ASP A 26 -10.87 21.65 4.90
CA ASP A 26 -10.64 22.09 6.27
C ASP A 26 -10.78 23.61 6.34
N GLU A 27 -11.69 24.06 7.21
CA GLU A 27 -11.95 25.46 7.46
C GLU A 27 -10.92 26.08 8.43
N ASN A 28 -10.14 25.27 9.16
CA ASN A 28 -9.16 25.72 10.13
C ASN A 28 -7.77 25.79 9.48
N PRO A 29 -7.20 26.99 9.30
CA PRO A 29 -5.89 27.12 8.71
C PRO A 29 -4.77 26.70 9.68
N GLY A 30 -3.76 26.04 9.14
CA GLY A 30 -2.51 25.74 9.83
C GLY A 30 -2.25 24.28 10.08
N ALA A 31 -1.28 23.72 9.35
CA ALA A 31 -0.82 22.35 9.58
C ALA A 31 -0.16 22.22 10.95
N PHE A 32 -0.53 21.18 11.70
CA PHE A 32 0.08 20.85 12.99
C PHE A 32 1.52 20.36 12.82
N TYR A 33 1.77 19.56 11.78
CA TYR A 33 3.10 19.05 11.47
C TYR A 33 3.52 19.42 10.06
N LYS A 34 4.66 20.11 9.93
CA LYS A 34 5.23 20.58 8.65
C LYS A 34 6.57 19.91 8.29
N GLY A 35 7.06 19.02 9.14
CA GLY A 35 8.29 18.29 8.90
C GLY A 35 8.21 17.29 7.73
N PRO A 36 9.33 16.67 7.35
CA PRO A 36 9.37 15.68 6.28
C PRO A 36 8.49 14.47 6.62
N MET A 37 7.83 13.92 5.60
CA MET A 37 6.88 12.83 5.78
C MET A 37 6.92 11.86 4.61
N ALA A 38 6.87 10.58 4.92
CA ALA A 38 6.56 9.49 3.99
C ALA A 38 5.34 8.74 4.51
N LEU A 39 4.54 8.21 3.60
CA LEU A 39 3.33 7.45 3.91
C LEU A 39 3.44 6.06 3.29
N LEU A 40 3.43 5.04 4.16
CA LEU A 40 3.38 3.65 3.73
C LEU A 40 1.93 3.26 3.39
N VAL A 41 1.75 2.70 2.21
CA VAL A 41 0.47 2.20 1.72
C VAL A 41 0.64 0.80 1.11
N ASN A 42 -0.42 0.03 1.10
CA ASN A 42 -0.46 -1.27 0.43
C ASN A 42 -1.86 -1.56 -0.11
N ARG A 43 -2.05 -2.73 -0.70
CA ARG A 43 -3.32 -3.14 -1.30
C ARG A 43 -4.50 -3.20 -0.32
N LEU A 44 -4.25 -3.27 0.98
CA LEU A 44 -5.29 -3.24 2.02
C LEU A 44 -5.63 -1.81 2.47
N SER A 45 -4.88 -0.81 2.05
CA SER A 45 -5.21 0.59 2.27
C SER A 45 -6.39 0.98 1.37
N ALA A 46 -7.56 1.22 1.97
CA ALA A 46 -8.80 1.40 1.23
C ALA A 46 -9.59 2.64 1.68
N SER A 47 -10.43 3.17 0.78
CA SER A 47 -11.46 4.19 1.10
C SER A 47 -10.88 5.45 1.78
N ALA A 48 -11.18 5.69 3.06
CA ALA A 48 -10.68 6.86 3.80
C ALA A 48 -9.14 6.95 3.83
N SER A 49 -8.43 5.80 3.86
CA SER A 49 -6.97 5.76 3.75
C SER A 49 -6.50 6.25 2.38
N GLU A 50 -7.26 5.97 1.33
CA GLU A 50 -6.96 6.44 -0.03
C GLU A 50 -7.26 7.93 -0.21
N ILE A 51 -8.28 8.46 0.47
CA ILE A 51 -8.53 9.91 0.54
C ILE A 51 -7.33 10.60 1.16
N PHE A 52 -6.84 10.09 2.28
CA PHE A 52 -5.67 10.66 2.95
C PHE A 52 -4.42 10.55 2.09
N ALA A 53 -4.09 9.36 1.59
CA ALA A 53 -2.91 9.13 0.76
C ALA A 53 -2.93 9.99 -0.51
N GLY A 54 -4.10 10.04 -1.19
CA GLY A 54 -4.29 10.87 -2.38
C GLY A 54 -4.11 12.36 -2.11
N ALA A 55 -4.65 12.88 -1.00
CA ALA A 55 -4.45 14.27 -0.60
C ALA A 55 -2.96 14.55 -0.31
N MET A 56 -2.28 13.67 0.45
CA MET A 56 -0.85 13.84 0.75
C MET A 56 0.01 13.85 -0.52
N GLN A 57 -0.32 13.01 -1.50
CA GLN A 57 0.38 12.99 -2.79
C GLN A 57 0.08 14.23 -3.63
N ASP A 58 -1.18 14.61 -3.79
CA ASP A 58 -1.60 15.75 -4.62
C ASP A 58 -1.10 17.10 -4.10
N TYR A 59 -0.96 17.24 -2.78
CA TYR A 59 -0.34 18.40 -2.14
C TYR A 59 1.18 18.30 -2.07
N HIS A 60 1.78 17.22 -2.57
CA HIS A 60 3.21 16.93 -2.43
C HIS A 60 3.68 17.04 -0.98
N ARG A 61 2.83 16.63 -0.05
CA ARG A 61 3.08 16.75 1.37
C ARG A 61 3.88 15.58 1.93
N ALA A 62 3.77 14.42 1.28
CA ALA A 62 4.49 13.20 1.65
C ALA A 62 4.90 12.42 0.40
N LEU A 63 6.02 11.68 0.50
CA LEU A 63 6.32 10.59 -0.41
C LEU A 63 5.39 9.42 -0.12
N ILE A 64 4.73 8.90 -1.12
CA ILE A 64 3.89 7.71 -1.01
C ILE A 64 4.73 6.49 -1.38
N ILE A 65 4.90 5.56 -0.45
CA ILE A 65 5.80 4.42 -0.61
C ILE A 65 5.04 3.12 -0.31
N GLY A 66 5.32 2.07 -1.04
CA GLY A 66 4.73 0.75 -0.81
C GLY A 66 4.06 0.16 -2.02
N GLY A 67 2.81 -0.28 -1.92
CA GLY A 67 2.05 -0.88 -3.03
C GLY A 67 0.84 -0.06 -3.44
N GLN A 68 0.35 -0.30 -4.66
CA GLN A 68 -0.93 0.24 -5.13
C GLN A 68 -2.04 -0.04 -4.12
N THR A 69 -2.85 0.96 -3.77
CA THR A 69 -3.94 0.82 -2.80
C THR A 69 -5.15 0.07 -3.36
N PHE A 70 -6.18 -0.14 -2.55
CA PHE A 70 -7.33 -1.00 -2.87
C PHE A 70 -8.15 -0.54 -4.09
N GLY A 71 -8.35 0.77 -4.25
CA GLY A 71 -9.14 1.34 -5.34
C GLY A 71 -10.61 1.56 -5.04
N LYS A 72 -11.03 1.66 -3.76
CA LYS A 72 -12.42 1.90 -3.40
C LYS A 72 -12.73 3.40 -3.35
N GLY A 73 -13.33 3.91 -4.43
CA GLY A 73 -13.71 5.32 -4.60
C GLY A 73 -15.22 5.59 -4.51
N THR A 74 -16.01 4.67 -3.98
CA THR A 74 -17.47 4.80 -3.86
C THR A 74 -17.91 5.14 -2.45
N VAL A 75 -18.95 5.98 -2.35
CA VAL A 75 -19.69 6.28 -1.12
C VAL A 75 -20.97 5.45 -1.14
N GLN A 76 -21.17 4.65 -0.10
CA GLN A 76 -22.30 3.72 0.01
C GLN A 76 -23.13 4.03 1.25
N THR A 77 -24.44 3.80 1.16
CA THR A 77 -25.37 3.84 2.27
C THR A 77 -26.06 2.49 2.45
N ILE A 78 -26.55 2.28 3.67
CA ILE A 78 -27.40 1.15 4.00
C ILE A 78 -28.85 1.66 4.09
N GLN A 79 -29.72 1.08 3.26
CA GLN A 79 -31.15 1.39 3.23
C GLN A 79 -31.91 0.24 3.87
N PRO A 80 -32.57 0.44 5.02
CA PRO A 80 -33.41 -0.60 5.60
C PRO A 80 -34.61 -0.91 4.70
N LEU A 81 -34.93 -2.18 4.61
CA LEU A 81 -36.10 -2.73 3.91
C LEU A 81 -37.04 -3.38 4.90
N ASN A 82 -38.24 -3.82 4.44
CA ASN A 82 -39.18 -4.57 5.28
C ASN A 82 -38.55 -5.88 5.82
N HIS A 83 -37.65 -6.49 5.03
CA HIS A 83 -36.88 -7.66 5.43
C HIS A 83 -35.42 -7.47 4.94
N GLY A 84 -34.51 -7.26 5.89
CA GLY A 84 -33.10 -7.04 5.62
C GLY A 84 -32.74 -5.60 5.25
N GLU A 85 -31.58 -5.42 4.66
CA GLU A 85 -30.99 -4.12 4.32
C GLU A 85 -30.42 -4.16 2.91
N LEU A 86 -30.47 -3.02 2.23
CA LEU A 86 -29.88 -2.82 0.90
C LEU A 86 -28.71 -1.86 0.99
N LYS A 87 -27.54 -2.28 0.54
CA LYS A 87 -26.37 -1.42 0.43
C LYS A 87 -26.30 -0.81 -0.96
N LEU A 88 -26.39 0.51 -1.04
CA LEU A 88 -26.43 1.27 -2.30
C LEU A 88 -25.24 2.20 -2.43
N THR A 89 -24.69 2.31 -3.64
CA THR A 89 -23.74 3.36 -3.99
C THR A 89 -24.50 4.64 -4.31
N LEU A 90 -24.18 5.74 -3.59
CA LEU A 90 -24.79 7.06 -3.76
C LEU A 90 -23.92 8.03 -4.52
N ALA A 91 -22.60 7.96 -4.34
CA ALA A 91 -21.66 8.91 -4.88
C ALA A 91 -20.29 8.26 -5.12
N LYS A 92 -19.45 8.97 -5.87
CA LYS A 92 -18.01 8.67 -5.99
C LYS A 92 -17.22 9.79 -5.37
N PHE A 93 -16.11 9.44 -4.72
CA PHE A 93 -15.16 10.46 -4.30
C PHE A 93 -13.94 10.52 -5.22
N TYR A 94 -13.35 11.69 -5.26
CA TYR A 94 -12.21 11.99 -6.10
C TYR A 94 -11.15 12.71 -5.29
N ARG A 95 -9.92 12.53 -5.69
CA ARG A 95 -8.78 13.27 -5.19
C ARG A 95 -8.92 14.76 -5.51
N VAL A 96 -8.20 15.61 -4.82
CA VAL A 96 -8.20 17.06 -5.07
C VAL A 96 -7.65 17.42 -6.45
N SER A 97 -6.85 16.56 -7.07
CA SER A 97 -6.42 16.62 -8.46
C SER A 97 -7.54 16.30 -9.47
N GLY A 98 -8.70 15.86 -9.00
CA GLY A 98 -9.83 15.45 -9.84
C GLY A 98 -9.79 14.00 -10.32
N GLN A 99 -8.75 13.24 -10.01
CA GLN A 99 -8.65 11.83 -10.35
C GLN A 99 -9.47 10.97 -9.37
N SER A 100 -10.15 9.93 -9.88
CA SER A 100 -10.82 8.95 -9.02
C SER A 100 -9.80 8.01 -8.38
N THR A 101 -10.04 7.58 -7.13
CA THR A 101 -9.37 6.40 -6.57
C THR A 101 -10.07 5.10 -6.98
N GLN A 102 -11.30 5.18 -7.51
CA GLN A 102 -12.07 4.01 -7.91
C GLN A 102 -11.28 3.15 -8.91
N HIS A 103 -11.27 1.84 -8.68
CA HIS A 103 -10.60 0.84 -9.50
C HIS A 103 -9.05 0.91 -9.46
N GLN A 104 -8.46 2.09 -9.61
CA GLN A 104 -7.00 2.27 -9.70
C GLN A 104 -6.33 2.47 -8.33
N GLY A 105 -7.02 3.07 -7.36
CA GLY A 105 -6.42 3.45 -6.08
C GLY A 105 -5.41 4.60 -6.20
N VAL A 106 -4.53 4.67 -5.21
CA VAL A 106 -3.36 5.57 -5.20
C VAL A 106 -2.13 4.74 -5.56
N LEU A 107 -1.40 5.19 -6.58
CA LEU A 107 -0.13 4.58 -6.99
C LEU A 107 1.00 5.19 -6.16
N PRO A 108 1.89 4.39 -5.58
CA PRO A 108 3.01 4.92 -4.80
C PRO A 108 4.05 5.60 -5.70
N ASP A 109 4.82 6.52 -5.12
CA ASP A 109 5.96 7.16 -5.78
C ASP A 109 7.17 6.21 -5.85
N ILE A 110 7.29 5.33 -4.84
CA ILE A 110 8.32 4.27 -4.78
C ILE A 110 7.64 2.96 -4.40
N ASP A 111 7.77 1.96 -5.27
CA ASP A 111 7.13 0.67 -5.11
C ASP A 111 7.95 -0.26 -4.20
N TYR A 112 7.25 -1.01 -3.34
CA TYR A 112 7.80 -2.13 -2.59
C TYR A 112 7.24 -3.47 -3.08
N PRO A 113 7.99 -4.57 -2.96
CA PRO A 113 7.44 -5.88 -3.24
C PRO A 113 6.27 -6.20 -2.30
N SER A 114 5.21 -6.80 -2.84
CA SER A 114 4.00 -7.14 -2.08
C SER A 114 3.58 -8.58 -2.36
N LEU A 115 3.26 -9.32 -1.30
CA LEU A 115 2.69 -10.67 -1.40
C LEU A 115 1.20 -10.66 -1.75
N ILE A 116 0.57 -9.47 -1.78
CA ILE A 116 -0.84 -9.34 -2.10
C ILE A 116 -1.00 -9.18 -3.62
N ASP A 117 -1.67 -10.14 -4.25
CA ASP A 117 -1.94 -10.07 -5.69
C ASP A 117 -3.04 -9.03 -5.97
N THR A 118 -2.68 -8.02 -6.76
CA THR A 118 -3.61 -6.96 -7.18
C THR A 118 -4.70 -7.43 -8.15
N LYS A 119 -4.55 -8.60 -8.75
CA LYS A 119 -5.55 -9.23 -9.62
C LYS A 119 -6.64 -9.93 -8.83
N GLU A 120 -6.33 -10.40 -7.62
CA GLU A 120 -7.24 -11.14 -6.76
C GLU A 120 -7.86 -10.26 -5.66
N ILE A 121 -7.13 -9.26 -5.20
CA ILE A 121 -7.54 -8.37 -4.10
C ILE A 121 -7.58 -6.94 -4.57
N GLY A 122 -8.70 -6.25 -4.28
CA GLY A 122 -8.94 -4.85 -4.59
C GLY A 122 -10.19 -4.63 -5.40
N GLU A 123 -10.57 -3.38 -5.58
CA GLU A 123 -11.78 -3.01 -6.34
C GLU A 123 -11.71 -3.49 -7.79
N SER A 124 -10.52 -3.45 -8.39
CA SER A 124 -10.28 -3.91 -9.77
C SER A 124 -10.46 -5.42 -9.97
N ALA A 125 -10.48 -6.21 -8.89
CA ALA A 125 -10.76 -7.65 -8.93
C ALA A 125 -12.26 -7.96 -8.94
N LEU A 126 -13.13 -6.98 -8.65
CA LEU A 126 -14.57 -7.17 -8.62
C LEU A 126 -15.15 -7.09 -10.05
N PRO A 127 -16.00 -8.07 -10.47
CA PRO A 127 -16.54 -8.11 -11.84
C PRO A 127 -17.32 -6.86 -12.24
N GLU A 128 -18.03 -6.25 -11.29
CA GLU A 128 -18.93 -5.11 -11.50
C GLU A 128 -18.35 -3.79 -10.93
N ALA A 129 -17.03 -3.72 -10.77
CA ALA A 129 -16.39 -2.51 -10.27
C ALA A 129 -16.65 -1.34 -11.22
N MET A 130 -17.04 -0.19 -10.65
CA MET A 130 -17.18 1.04 -11.43
C MET A 130 -15.83 1.45 -12.01
N PRO A 131 -15.80 1.94 -13.28
CA PRO A 131 -14.54 2.31 -13.93
C PRO A 131 -13.91 3.53 -13.27
N TRP A 132 -12.60 3.65 -13.47
CA TRP A 132 -11.86 4.88 -13.17
C TRP A 132 -12.30 6.01 -14.10
N ASP A 133 -12.42 7.21 -13.56
CA ASP A 133 -12.72 8.43 -14.30
C ASP A 133 -12.13 9.67 -13.62
N THR A 134 -12.38 10.85 -14.17
CA THR A 134 -11.89 12.13 -13.66
C THR A 134 -12.99 13.18 -13.64
N ILE A 135 -12.83 14.16 -12.77
CA ILE A 135 -13.61 15.41 -12.74
C ILE A 135 -12.65 16.61 -12.74
N ARG A 136 -13.21 17.81 -12.73
CA ARG A 136 -12.40 19.03 -12.64
C ARG A 136 -11.63 19.06 -11.31
N ALA A 137 -10.32 19.30 -11.38
CA ALA A 137 -9.48 19.48 -10.20
C ALA A 137 -9.94 20.67 -9.35
N ALA A 138 -9.87 20.52 -8.02
CA ALA A 138 -10.15 21.59 -7.07
C ALA A 138 -8.92 22.46 -6.77
N ILE A 139 -7.73 21.94 -7.01
CA ILE A 139 -6.47 22.65 -6.82
C ILE A 139 -5.69 22.74 -8.12
N LYS A 140 -4.84 23.76 -8.23
CA LYS A 140 -3.81 23.81 -9.28
C LYS A 140 -2.60 23.02 -8.79
N PRO A 141 -2.00 22.16 -9.63
CA PRO A 141 -0.78 21.47 -9.26
C PRO A 141 0.31 22.47 -8.87
N ALA A 142 0.90 22.29 -7.70
CA ALA A 142 2.13 22.98 -7.31
C ALA A 142 3.35 22.26 -7.90
N ALA A 143 4.52 22.90 -7.84
CA ALA A 143 5.77 22.22 -8.16
C ALA A 143 6.01 21.09 -7.17
N ASP A 144 6.27 19.90 -7.69
CA ASP A 144 6.54 18.72 -6.89
C ASP A 144 7.99 18.74 -6.37
N PRO A 145 8.23 18.88 -5.07
CA PRO A 145 9.57 18.96 -4.49
C PRO A 145 10.30 17.60 -4.52
N PHE A 146 9.58 16.49 -4.68
CA PHE A 146 10.16 15.15 -4.70
C PHE A 146 10.63 14.76 -6.10
N LYS A 147 9.93 15.24 -7.13
CA LYS A 147 10.13 14.85 -8.53
C LYS A 147 11.59 14.90 -9.01
N PRO A 148 12.40 15.93 -8.68
CA PRO A 148 13.80 15.99 -9.10
C PRO A 148 14.66 14.85 -8.54
N PHE A 149 14.26 14.27 -7.42
CA PHE A 149 15.03 13.28 -6.66
C PHE A 149 14.52 11.85 -6.81
N LEU A 150 13.30 11.63 -7.34
CA LEU A 150 12.66 10.30 -7.38
C LEU A 150 13.52 9.24 -8.06
N ALA A 151 14.16 9.57 -9.19
CA ALA A 151 15.00 8.61 -9.91
C ALA A 151 16.20 8.14 -9.07
N GLN A 152 16.83 9.08 -8.36
CA GLN A 152 17.96 8.77 -7.49
C GLN A 152 17.49 7.98 -6.25
N LEU A 153 16.40 8.39 -5.60
CA LEU A 153 15.84 7.70 -4.44
C LEU A 153 15.48 6.24 -4.77
N LYS A 154 14.86 6.01 -5.94
CA LYS A 154 14.58 4.65 -6.44
C LYS A 154 15.86 3.84 -6.64
N SER A 155 16.87 4.40 -7.28
CA SER A 155 18.15 3.72 -7.52
C SER A 155 18.89 3.36 -6.23
N GLU A 156 18.88 4.26 -5.24
CA GLU A 156 19.47 4.01 -3.93
C GLU A 156 18.69 2.94 -3.15
N HIS A 157 17.36 2.99 -3.20
CA HIS A 157 16.48 1.96 -2.66
C HIS A 157 16.77 0.59 -3.27
N ASP A 158 16.77 0.48 -4.60
CA ASP A 158 17.02 -0.77 -5.32
C ASP A 158 18.40 -1.36 -4.96
N THR A 159 19.41 -0.51 -4.85
CA THR A 159 20.77 -0.93 -4.49
C THR A 159 20.86 -1.49 -3.08
N ARG A 160 20.19 -0.86 -2.11
CA ARG A 160 20.15 -1.32 -0.71
C ARG A 160 19.38 -2.62 -0.58
N THR A 161 18.17 -2.65 -1.12
CA THR A 161 17.24 -3.77 -0.95
C THR A 161 17.65 -5.01 -1.75
N ALA A 162 18.47 -4.86 -2.79
CA ALA A 162 19.03 -5.99 -3.53
C ALA A 162 19.81 -6.97 -2.63
N LYS A 163 20.41 -6.49 -1.56
CA LYS A 163 21.26 -7.27 -0.63
C LYS A 163 20.68 -7.37 0.78
N ASP A 164 19.60 -6.68 1.06
CA ASP A 164 18.93 -6.70 2.36
C ASP A 164 18.23 -8.05 2.54
N ALA A 165 18.50 -8.74 3.65
CA ALA A 165 18.02 -10.09 3.91
C ALA A 165 16.48 -10.19 3.96
N GLU A 166 15.81 -9.17 4.49
CA GLU A 166 14.35 -9.13 4.57
C GLU A 166 13.74 -8.93 3.19
N PHE A 167 14.26 -7.98 2.40
CA PHE A 167 13.75 -7.75 1.04
C PHE A 167 14.06 -8.91 0.09
N VAL A 168 15.20 -9.59 0.25
CA VAL A 168 15.50 -10.83 -0.48
C VAL A 168 14.48 -11.90 -0.11
N PHE A 169 14.24 -12.13 1.18
CA PHE A 169 13.26 -13.10 1.65
C PHE A 169 11.85 -12.82 1.13
N ILE A 170 11.41 -11.55 1.16
CA ILE A 170 10.10 -11.15 0.64
C ILE A 170 9.99 -11.43 -0.86
N ARG A 171 11.03 -11.09 -1.65
CA ARG A 171 11.05 -11.39 -3.09
C ARG A 171 11.02 -12.88 -3.40
N ASP A 172 11.77 -13.68 -2.65
CA ASP A 172 11.79 -15.13 -2.82
C ASP A 172 10.43 -15.76 -2.48
N LYS A 173 9.79 -15.30 -1.38
CA LYS A 173 8.41 -15.70 -1.05
C LYS A 173 7.43 -15.31 -2.14
N LEU A 174 7.54 -14.10 -2.70
CA LEU A 174 6.69 -13.63 -3.79
C LEU A 174 6.87 -14.51 -5.03
N ALA A 175 8.11 -14.82 -5.42
CA ALA A 175 8.39 -15.69 -6.55
C ALA A 175 7.81 -17.10 -6.37
N LEU A 176 7.92 -17.66 -5.15
CA LEU A 176 7.30 -18.95 -4.82
C LEU A 176 5.77 -18.88 -4.89
N ALA A 177 5.16 -17.85 -4.32
CA ALA A 177 3.71 -17.66 -4.33
C ALA A 177 3.18 -17.52 -5.79
N GLN A 178 3.83 -16.71 -6.62
CA GLN A 178 3.48 -16.56 -8.03
C GLN A 178 3.54 -17.89 -8.79
N LYS A 179 4.60 -18.67 -8.57
CA LYS A 179 4.72 -20.00 -9.17
C LYS A 179 3.58 -20.95 -8.75
N LEU A 180 3.19 -20.90 -7.47
CA LEU A 180 2.07 -21.73 -6.97
C LEU A 180 0.72 -21.29 -7.53
N MET A 181 0.50 -19.99 -7.74
CA MET A 181 -0.72 -19.46 -8.37
C MET A 181 -0.84 -19.81 -9.86
N GLU A 182 0.26 -20.02 -10.55
CA GLU A 182 0.27 -20.49 -11.95
C GLU A 182 -0.15 -21.95 -12.09
N GLU A 183 -0.03 -22.76 -11.02
CA GLU A 183 -0.47 -24.16 -10.99
C GLU A 183 -1.99 -24.25 -10.88
N LYS A 184 -2.69 -24.34 -12.02
CA LYS A 184 -4.17 -24.38 -12.09
C LYS A 184 -4.79 -25.73 -11.76
N THR A 185 -3.98 -26.76 -11.62
CA THR A 185 -4.44 -28.13 -11.34
C THR A 185 -3.66 -28.74 -10.19
N VAL A 186 -4.31 -29.55 -9.38
CA VAL A 186 -3.69 -30.28 -8.30
C VAL A 186 -3.94 -31.78 -8.49
N SER A 187 -2.95 -32.62 -8.16
CA SER A 187 -3.12 -34.06 -8.17
C SER A 187 -4.08 -34.48 -7.05
N LEU A 188 -4.97 -35.44 -7.36
CA LEU A 188 -5.81 -36.11 -6.37
C LEU A 188 -5.09 -37.33 -5.70
N ASN A 189 -3.88 -37.64 -6.14
CA ASN A 189 -3.06 -38.68 -5.54
C ASN A 189 -2.42 -38.17 -4.24
N GLU A 190 -2.70 -38.83 -3.13
CA GLU A 190 -2.20 -38.43 -1.80
C GLU A 190 -0.67 -38.38 -1.73
N ALA A 191 0.03 -39.36 -2.29
CA ALA A 191 1.48 -39.41 -2.25
C ALA A 191 2.13 -38.23 -3.00
N GLU A 192 1.58 -37.87 -4.17
CA GLU A 192 2.03 -36.71 -4.95
C GLU A 192 1.73 -35.40 -4.21
N ARG A 193 0.54 -35.27 -3.60
CA ARG A 193 0.18 -34.09 -2.80
C ARG A 193 1.12 -33.91 -1.60
N ARG A 194 1.42 -34.99 -0.90
CA ARG A 194 2.38 -34.96 0.22
C ARG A 194 3.79 -34.57 -0.24
N ALA A 195 4.22 -35.11 -1.40
CA ALA A 195 5.53 -34.76 -1.96
C ALA A 195 5.61 -33.27 -2.34
N GLN A 196 4.57 -32.74 -2.99
CA GLN A 196 4.47 -31.30 -3.32
C GLN A 196 4.50 -30.41 -2.05
N HIS A 197 3.73 -30.78 -1.02
CA HIS A 197 3.68 -30.02 0.23
C HIS A 197 5.06 -30.00 0.92
N ASN A 198 5.71 -31.16 1.02
CA ASN A 198 7.03 -31.28 1.60
C ASN A 198 8.09 -30.47 0.81
N ASP A 199 7.98 -30.40 -0.52
CA ASP A 199 8.88 -29.57 -1.36
C ASP A 199 8.69 -28.06 -1.09
N ILE A 200 7.42 -27.63 -0.94
CA ILE A 200 7.10 -26.24 -0.59
C ILE A 200 7.65 -25.89 0.79
N ASP A 201 7.38 -26.73 1.79
CA ASP A 201 7.86 -26.55 3.16
C ASP A 201 9.40 -26.49 3.22
N ALA A 202 10.08 -27.36 2.48
CA ALA A 202 11.55 -27.37 2.40
C ALA A 202 12.11 -26.08 1.77
N LYS A 203 11.44 -25.56 0.71
CA LYS A 203 11.81 -24.27 0.09
C LYS A 203 11.60 -23.12 1.05
N GLN A 204 10.44 -23.05 1.71
CA GLN A 204 10.15 -22.00 2.70
C GLN A 204 11.13 -22.05 3.88
N LEU A 205 11.43 -23.24 4.40
CA LEU A 205 12.44 -23.41 5.47
C LEU A 205 13.84 -22.95 5.02
N THR A 206 14.20 -23.24 3.76
CA THR A 206 15.48 -22.80 3.19
C THR A 206 15.56 -21.27 3.14
N MET A 207 14.52 -20.60 2.63
CA MET A 207 14.45 -19.14 2.56
C MET A 207 14.53 -18.51 3.95
N GLU A 208 13.79 -19.05 4.91
CA GLU A 208 13.81 -18.57 6.29
C GLU A 208 15.20 -18.74 6.92
N ASN A 209 15.85 -19.87 6.70
CA ASN A 209 17.19 -20.12 7.24
C ASN A 209 18.28 -19.24 6.60
N ILE A 210 18.13 -18.87 5.31
CA ILE A 210 18.99 -17.88 4.66
C ILE A 210 18.82 -16.53 5.35
N ARG A 211 17.57 -16.09 5.57
CA ARG A 211 17.24 -14.85 6.26
C ARG A 211 17.81 -14.81 7.66
N ARG A 212 17.54 -15.84 8.47
CA ARG A 212 18.04 -15.98 9.84
C ARG A 212 19.57 -15.95 9.93
N LYS A 213 20.24 -16.69 9.04
CA LYS A 213 21.70 -16.67 8.96
C LYS A 213 22.25 -15.28 8.66
N ALA A 214 21.63 -14.53 7.75
CA ALA A 214 22.04 -13.18 7.43
C ALA A 214 21.86 -12.19 8.61
N LYS A 215 20.90 -12.49 9.51
CA LYS A 215 20.64 -11.73 10.76
C LYS A 215 21.47 -12.23 11.95
N GLY A 216 22.27 -13.29 11.79
CA GLY A 216 23.04 -13.90 12.87
C GLY A 216 22.20 -14.75 13.84
N GLU A 217 21.01 -15.17 13.40
CA GLU A 217 20.10 -16.03 14.18
C GLU A 217 20.36 -17.51 13.88
N GLU A 218 20.03 -18.37 14.84
CA GLU A 218 20.15 -19.82 14.68
C GLU A 218 19.14 -20.35 13.64
N PRO A 219 19.55 -21.27 12.74
CA PRO A 219 18.65 -21.85 11.75
C PRO A 219 17.57 -22.73 12.41
N LEU A 220 16.39 -22.75 11.80
CA LEU A 220 15.30 -23.63 12.19
C LEU A 220 15.51 -25.02 11.61
N LYS A 221 15.10 -26.05 12.35
CA LYS A 221 15.06 -27.44 11.88
C LYS A 221 13.80 -27.73 11.06
N GLU A 222 12.70 -27.07 11.40
CA GLU A 222 11.39 -27.16 10.74
C GLU A 222 10.66 -25.83 10.89
N LEU A 223 9.74 -25.52 9.95
CA LEU A 223 8.82 -24.40 10.10
C LEU A 223 7.86 -24.74 11.24
N LYS A 224 7.61 -23.81 12.12
CA LYS A 224 6.47 -23.92 13.04
C LYS A 224 5.21 -23.98 12.16
N LYS A 225 4.43 -25.06 12.29
CA LYS A 225 3.07 -25.06 11.75
C LYS A 225 2.35 -23.92 12.46
N GLU A 226 1.82 -22.98 11.68
CA GLU A 226 0.85 -22.04 12.22
C GLU A 226 -0.33 -22.91 12.67
N ASP A 227 -0.47 -23.09 13.98
CA ASP A 227 -1.62 -23.77 14.53
C ASP A 227 -2.87 -23.03 14.07
N GLU A 228 -3.94 -23.76 13.74
CA GLU A 228 -5.22 -23.25 13.28
C GLU A 228 -5.91 -22.28 14.27
N ASP A 229 -5.28 -22.03 15.42
CA ASP A 229 -5.72 -21.08 16.46
C ASP A 229 -5.32 -19.60 16.24
N VAL A 230 -4.79 -19.23 15.05
CA VAL A 230 -4.36 -17.85 14.74
C VAL A 230 -5.52 -16.84 14.66
N ALA A 231 -6.79 -17.28 14.76
CA ALA A 231 -7.93 -16.36 14.86
C ALA A 231 -7.98 -15.53 16.17
N ALA A 232 -7.14 -15.83 17.17
CA ALA A 232 -7.15 -15.18 18.49
C ALA A 232 -5.78 -14.63 18.94
N ALA A 233 -4.69 -14.85 18.21
CA ALA A 233 -3.43 -14.20 18.52
C ALA A 233 -3.49 -12.74 18.03
N GLU A 234 -3.38 -11.79 18.95
CA GLU A 234 -2.98 -10.43 18.54
C GLU A 234 -1.72 -10.60 17.69
N PRO A 235 -1.70 -10.00 16.45
CA PRO A 235 -0.50 -10.08 15.63
C PRO A 235 0.66 -9.60 16.50
N ASP A 236 1.68 -10.43 16.65
CA ASP A 236 2.91 -10.08 17.37
C ASP A 236 3.27 -8.67 16.89
N LYS A 237 3.24 -7.70 17.80
CA LYS A 237 3.53 -6.31 17.45
C LYS A 237 4.98 -6.29 17.01
N VAL A 238 5.17 -6.37 15.69
CA VAL A 238 6.50 -6.20 15.08
C VAL A 238 7.04 -4.89 15.60
N LYS A 239 8.18 -4.94 16.27
CA LYS A 239 8.79 -3.70 16.73
C LYS A 239 9.17 -2.86 15.52
N PRO A 240 9.00 -1.53 15.58
CA PRO A 240 9.31 -0.66 14.44
C PRO A 240 10.71 -0.86 13.86
N GLU A 241 11.69 -1.21 14.70
CA GLU A 241 13.06 -1.51 14.28
C GLU A 241 13.21 -2.82 13.51
N ASP A 242 12.25 -3.76 13.68
CA ASP A 242 12.23 -5.05 13.00
C ASP A 242 11.38 -5.04 11.73
N ASP A 243 10.65 -3.94 11.47
CA ASP A 243 9.87 -3.76 10.26
C ASP A 243 10.75 -3.26 9.11
N ALA A 244 11.02 -4.16 8.15
CA ALA A 244 11.87 -3.87 7.00
C ALA A 244 11.33 -2.73 6.14
N TYR A 245 10.01 -2.67 5.93
CA TYR A 245 9.39 -1.61 5.13
C TYR A 245 9.46 -0.26 5.82
N LEU A 246 9.20 -0.22 7.12
CA LEU A 246 9.30 1.00 7.91
C LEU A 246 10.75 1.51 7.97
N SER A 247 11.70 0.61 8.20
CA SER A 247 13.13 0.91 8.26
C SER A 247 13.65 1.47 6.92
N GLU A 248 13.29 0.84 5.80
CA GLU A 248 13.71 1.31 4.48
C GLU A 248 13.02 2.63 4.10
N THR A 249 11.74 2.80 4.46
CA THR A 249 11.03 4.08 4.28
C THR A 249 11.73 5.22 5.01
N GLY A 250 12.19 4.97 6.24
CA GLY A 250 12.99 5.93 7.00
C GLY A 250 14.31 6.29 6.30
N ARG A 251 14.98 5.30 5.70
CA ARG A 251 16.23 5.53 4.92
C ARG A 251 15.96 6.37 3.67
N ILE A 252 14.91 6.06 2.90
CA ILE A 252 14.51 6.85 1.73
C ILE A 252 14.24 8.31 2.13
N LEU A 253 13.52 8.52 3.23
CA LEU A 253 13.21 9.87 3.72
C LEU A 253 14.48 10.62 4.13
N LEU A 254 15.44 9.95 4.77
CA LEU A 254 16.75 10.53 5.11
C LEU A 254 17.57 10.88 3.86
N ASP A 255 17.54 10.05 2.84
CA ASP A 255 18.22 10.31 1.58
C ASP A 255 17.62 11.52 0.85
N TYR A 256 16.28 11.62 0.82
CA TYR A 256 15.61 12.82 0.32
C TYR A 256 16.06 14.08 1.06
N LEU A 257 16.13 14.05 2.40
CA LEU A 257 16.56 15.20 3.20
C LEU A 257 18.00 15.62 2.89
N LYS A 258 18.91 14.66 2.70
CA LYS A 258 20.31 14.95 2.32
C LYS A 258 20.38 15.61 0.94
N LEU A 259 19.65 15.06 -0.05
CA LEU A 259 19.63 15.58 -1.42
C LEU A 259 19.03 17.00 -1.45
N ASN A 260 17.91 17.22 -0.78
CA ASN A 260 17.23 18.49 -0.74
C ASN A 260 18.09 19.59 -0.04
N THR A 261 18.79 19.24 1.05
CA THR A 261 19.71 20.17 1.72
C THR A 261 20.97 20.45 0.92
N ALA A 262 21.43 19.54 0.09
CA ALA A 262 22.57 19.78 -0.80
C ALA A 262 22.24 20.82 -1.88
N VAL A 263 21.03 20.74 -2.46
CA VAL A 263 20.55 21.70 -3.47
C VAL A 263 20.30 23.09 -2.86
N ALA A 264 19.83 23.18 -1.63
CA ALA A 264 19.58 24.47 -0.97
C ALA A 264 20.86 25.26 -0.61
N LYS A 265 22.05 24.64 -0.71
CA LYS A 265 23.35 25.27 -0.42
C LYS A 265 24.07 25.82 -1.67
N HIS A 266 23.53 25.59 -2.85
CA HIS A 266 23.98 26.09 -4.14
C HIS A 266 22.97 27.08 -4.73
#